data_fa3ff4116a625245aa03a53912c8d0ee
#
_entry.id   fa3ff4116a625245aa03a53912c8d0ee
#
_cell.length_a   1.000
_cell.length_b   1.000
_cell.length_c   1.000
_cell.angle_alpha   90.00
_cell.angle_beta   90.00
_cell.angle_gamma   90.00
#
_symmetry.space_group_name_H-M   'P 1'
#
loop_
_entity.id
_entity.type
_entity.pdbx_description
1 polymer ?
#
loop_
_entity_poly.entity_id
_entity_poly.type
_entity_poly.pdbx_seq_one_letter_code
_entity_poly.pdbx_strand_id
1 'polypeptide(L)'
;MKKSAPALAISLSLLVGIMPAARAAAPATAAPQALAIDQTRYFPTPEMEREELKSRISEASAWPAAAPDDPKALLAYLQGAERLLSQLQRHRAYLLLRASRDIDDRVDADSGDQTDAAISQLLVTVGGALRGIGTVDLARDATAVPQLKGYVFLEERAERDVAHRLPKDQQAILDELADPALANLWTLYEQTVRTTPFAKITTADGELDAKRNAGVLGLNPDRAIRQSAWQGRWSGYASRADLYATMLLGVVRLEDRVARLQHFPDAPSMVYFSRDLDRKQVSDALKAVEGHAELLKSYQRLRAEHVAAMTGIADVRSWDLTMPAPGFSAPRLTLDQTRATALLALAPLGSDYVQHFRELLDPANGRLDVDTVQGRRTNGGFSIGAEGVPAGLFVENYGAGLLNDSRVILHEGGHAVHRQLMNEGRVSPFYTRGPNWMFEAFATLNEFLLYDHLYQTSVDPKAKAYYLEALIFDMTFSLFGSAQEGTLEQAIYDGVIAGRINNAADLDALSLSIWNKYEIWPALEPEMAHIWTTKSLMVQDPLYLVNYLYAGLLATKMFDMVKHDPAGFQKRYASLLRNGFYAPPAELLRTFFGRDLPQEQLVDDSMGILQARIQSLAALYKKVDAKH
;
A
#
# COMPACT_ATOMS: atom_id res chain seq x y z
N MET A 1 -20.90 -4.65 6.66
CA MET A 1 -19.80 -3.87 6.03
C MET A 1 -18.68 -3.90 7.04
N LYS A 2 -17.56 -4.57 6.74
CA LYS A 2 -16.37 -4.44 7.56
C LYS A 2 -16.16 -2.95 7.82
N LYS A 3 -16.00 -2.56 9.09
CA LYS A 3 -15.26 -1.36 9.38
C LYS A 3 -13.94 -1.55 8.65
N SER A 4 -13.80 -0.93 7.48
CA SER A 4 -12.48 -0.59 7.05
C SER A 4 -11.99 0.34 8.15
N ALA A 5 -11.35 -0.23 9.19
CA ALA A 5 -10.30 0.53 9.85
C ALA A 5 -9.62 1.21 8.68
N PRO A 6 -9.39 2.53 8.70
CA PRO A 6 -8.58 3.11 7.69
C PRO A 6 -7.40 2.16 7.66
N ALA A 7 -7.21 1.43 6.53
CA ALA A 7 -5.92 0.88 6.30
C ALA A 7 -5.04 2.10 6.50
N LEU A 8 -4.46 2.26 7.70
CA LEU A 8 -3.24 2.98 7.77
C LEU A 8 -2.53 2.41 6.55
N ALA A 9 -2.26 3.25 5.56
CA ALA A 9 -1.23 2.95 4.62
C ALA A 9 0.02 2.83 5.49
N ILE A 10 0.11 1.69 6.17
CA ILE A 10 1.37 1.18 6.68
C ILE A 10 2.03 0.85 5.36
N SER A 11 2.66 1.89 4.82
CA SER A 11 3.56 1.72 3.69
C SER A 11 4.36 0.50 4.04
N LEU A 12 4.38 -0.43 3.14
CA LEU A 12 4.99 -1.74 3.22
C LEU A 12 6.52 -1.67 3.40
N SER A 13 7.00 -0.82 4.30
CA SER A 13 8.36 -0.80 4.82
C SER A 13 8.74 -2.12 5.52
N LEU A 14 7.76 -2.97 5.82
CA LEU A 14 7.97 -4.26 6.48
C LEU A 14 8.19 -5.44 5.51
N LEU A 15 7.95 -5.28 4.20
CA LEU A 15 8.14 -6.35 3.22
C LEU A 15 9.21 -6.04 2.17
N VAL A 16 9.79 -4.84 2.15
CA VAL A 16 11.03 -4.60 1.44
C VAL A 16 12.17 -5.17 2.30
N GLY A 17 12.17 -6.47 2.44
CA GLY A 17 13.39 -7.17 2.70
C GLY A 17 14.37 -6.76 1.61
N ILE A 18 15.45 -6.07 2.05
CA ILE A 18 16.72 -6.10 1.36
C ILE A 18 16.89 -5.03 0.26
N MET A 19 16.79 -3.75 0.63
CA MET A 19 17.89 -2.87 0.34
C MET A 19 18.60 -2.58 1.66
N PRO A 20 19.84 -3.03 1.84
CA PRO A 20 20.50 -2.98 3.15
C PRO A 20 20.92 -1.58 3.53
N ALA A 21 20.44 -1.12 4.66
CA ALA A 21 20.99 0.03 5.35
C ALA A 21 22.30 -0.37 6.04
N ALA A 22 23.41 -0.18 5.37
CA ALA A 22 24.70 -0.18 6.05
C ALA A 22 24.73 1.03 7.01
N ARG A 23 24.60 0.76 8.30
CA ARG A 23 24.76 1.73 9.37
C ARG A 23 26.26 1.95 9.62
N ALA A 24 26.91 2.76 8.77
CA ALA A 24 28.16 3.39 9.16
C ALA A 24 27.80 4.65 9.97
N ALA A 25 28.33 4.78 11.18
CA ALA A 25 28.18 5.98 11.98
C ALA A 25 28.65 7.20 11.18
N ALA A 26 27.73 8.08 10.82
CA ALA A 26 28.05 9.37 10.25
C ALA A 26 28.55 10.30 11.37
N PRO A 27 29.49 11.22 11.10
CA PRO A 27 29.86 12.24 12.07
C PRO A 27 28.61 13.06 12.41
N ALA A 28 28.44 13.36 13.70
CA ALA A 28 27.33 14.16 14.22
C ALA A 28 27.33 15.56 13.59
N THR A 29 26.58 15.74 12.52
CA THR A 29 26.13 17.05 12.09
C THR A 29 25.00 17.48 13.02
N ALA A 30 24.92 18.79 13.33
CA ALA A 30 23.85 19.35 14.19
C ALA A 30 22.50 18.71 13.81
N ALA A 31 21.76 18.25 14.84
CA ALA A 31 20.44 17.62 14.63
C ALA A 31 19.58 18.56 13.79
N PRO A 32 19.03 18.10 12.66
CA PRO A 32 18.14 18.94 11.87
C PRO A 32 16.96 19.35 12.75
N GLN A 33 16.53 20.60 12.61
CA GLN A 33 15.34 21.10 13.29
C GLN A 33 14.18 20.15 12.96
N ALA A 34 13.54 19.58 13.98
CA ALA A 34 12.44 18.63 13.76
C ALA A 34 11.37 19.31 12.92
N LEU A 35 11.09 18.74 11.75
CA LEU A 35 10.01 19.19 10.90
C LEU A 35 8.71 18.65 11.46
N ALA A 36 7.66 19.47 11.52
CA ALA A 36 6.38 19.06 12.07
C ALA A 36 5.22 19.65 11.28
N ILE A 37 4.17 18.84 11.07
CA ILE A 37 2.90 19.34 10.54
C ILE A 37 2.28 20.27 11.57
N ASP A 38 1.84 21.45 11.12
CA ASP A 38 1.14 22.43 11.95
C ASP A 38 -0.27 21.95 12.29
N GLN A 39 -0.40 21.42 13.50
CA GLN A 39 -1.67 20.87 14.00
C GLN A 39 -2.73 21.95 14.24
N THR A 40 -2.31 23.23 14.43
CA THR A 40 -3.27 24.33 14.70
C THR A 40 -4.15 24.64 13.50
N ARG A 41 -3.77 24.18 12.31
CA ARG A 41 -4.60 24.25 11.10
C ARG A 41 -5.80 23.31 11.14
N TYR A 42 -5.72 22.25 11.93
CA TYR A 42 -6.85 21.35 12.18
C TYR A 42 -7.72 21.89 13.30
N PHE A 43 -7.16 22.07 14.47
CA PHE A 43 -7.82 22.64 15.65
C PHE A 43 -6.82 23.49 16.44
N PRO A 44 -7.25 24.66 16.97
CA PRO A 44 -6.37 25.55 17.73
C PRO A 44 -5.76 24.86 18.97
N THR A 45 -6.56 24.07 19.68
CA THR A 45 -6.11 23.28 20.84
C THR A 45 -6.76 21.90 20.89
N PRO A 46 -6.15 20.92 21.59
CA PRO A 46 -6.76 19.61 21.81
C PRO A 46 -8.08 19.64 22.57
N GLU A 47 -8.26 20.63 23.45
CA GLU A 47 -9.50 20.80 24.24
C GLU A 47 -10.67 21.21 23.33
N MET A 48 -10.44 22.17 22.44
CA MET A 48 -11.45 22.61 21.46
C MET A 48 -11.83 21.47 20.51
N GLU A 49 -10.86 20.70 20.09
CA GLU A 49 -11.11 19.51 19.26
C GLU A 49 -12.03 18.52 19.98
N ARG A 50 -11.71 18.14 21.23
CA ARG A 50 -12.48 17.16 22.01
C ARG A 50 -13.91 17.63 22.29
N GLU A 51 -14.10 18.91 22.53
CA GLU A 51 -15.44 19.48 22.75
C GLU A 51 -16.27 19.44 21.46
N GLU A 52 -15.69 19.85 20.34
CA GLU A 52 -16.35 19.78 19.03
C GLU A 52 -16.67 18.35 18.63
N LEU A 53 -15.71 17.40 18.80
CA LEU A 53 -15.89 15.99 18.43
C LEU A 53 -17.11 15.36 19.09
N LYS A 54 -17.33 15.58 20.39
CA LYS A 54 -18.52 15.07 21.10
C LYS A 54 -19.81 15.52 20.43
N SER A 55 -19.88 16.78 20.01
CA SER A 55 -21.03 17.31 19.30
C SER A 55 -21.22 16.64 17.93
N ARG A 56 -20.14 16.46 17.18
CA ARG A 56 -20.19 15.83 15.84
C ARG A 56 -20.58 14.35 15.90
N ILE A 57 -20.07 13.59 16.86
CA ILE A 57 -20.47 12.19 17.10
C ILE A 57 -21.96 12.11 17.45
N SER A 58 -22.45 12.99 18.32
CA SER A 58 -23.86 13.04 18.68
C SER A 58 -24.75 13.36 17.48
N GLU A 59 -24.34 14.35 16.65
CA GLU A 59 -25.04 14.73 15.42
C GLU A 59 -25.08 13.56 14.41
N ALA A 60 -23.99 12.85 14.21
CA ALA A 60 -23.92 11.68 13.33
C ALA A 60 -24.84 10.55 13.80
N SER A 61 -24.87 10.31 15.12
CA SER A 61 -25.74 9.28 15.71
C SER A 61 -27.22 9.62 15.62
N ALA A 62 -27.56 10.91 15.63
CA ALA A 62 -28.93 11.42 15.51
C ALA A 62 -29.34 11.76 14.07
N TRP A 63 -28.49 11.48 13.07
CA TRP A 63 -28.78 11.82 11.68
C TRP A 63 -30.07 11.14 11.20
N PRO A 64 -31.00 11.86 10.52
CA PRO A 64 -32.28 11.28 10.12
C PRO A 64 -32.12 10.05 9.21
N ALA A 65 -32.79 8.96 9.57
CA ALA A 65 -32.72 7.70 8.81
C ALA A 65 -33.59 7.71 7.55
N ALA A 66 -34.59 8.59 7.46
CA ALA A 66 -35.44 8.78 6.29
C ALA A 66 -35.02 10.06 5.55
N ALA A 67 -34.88 9.95 4.24
CA ALA A 67 -34.66 11.11 3.39
C ALA A 67 -35.98 11.90 3.21
N PRO A 68 -35.90 13.24 3.04
CA PRO A 68 -37.07 14.02 2.64
C PRO A 68 -37.58 13.69 1.25
N ASP A 69 -38.90 13.71 1.05
CA ASP A 69 -39.53 13.47 -0.27
C ASP A 69 -39.37 14.67 -1.23
N ASP A 70 -39.27 15.89 -0.73
CA ASP A 70 -39.04 17.07 -1.56
C ASP A 70 -37.61 17.15 -2.07
N PRO A 71 -37.35 17.25 -3.39
CA PRO A 71 -36.00 17.23 -3.96
C PRO A 71 -35.05 18.33 -3.44
N LYS A 72 -35.58 19.51 -3.06
CA LYS A 72 -34.77 20.58 -2.47
C LYS A 72 -34.38 20.26 -1.02
N ALA A 73 -35.32 19.73 -0.25
CA ALA A 73 -35.06 19.26 1.10
C ALA A 73 -34.10 18.05 1.10
N LEU A 74 -34.22 17.15 0.12
CA LEU A 74 -33.27 16.05 -0.10
C LEU A 74 -31.86 16.58 -0.37
N LEU A 75 -31.70 17.57 -1.26
CA LEU A 75 -30.41 18.19 -1.50
C LEU A 75 -29.82 18.79 -0.22
N ALA A 76 -30.63 19.50 0.58
CA ALA A 76 -30.19 20.07 1.84
C ALA A 76 -29.77 19.00 2.86
N TYR A 77 -30.49 17.88 2.92
CA TYR A 77 -30.15 16.69 3.73
C TYR A 77 -28.78 16.12 3.35
N LEU A 78 -28.53 15.87 2.04
CA LEU A 78 -27.27 15.31 1.55
C LEU A 78 -26.09 16.28 1.76
N GLN A 79 -26.27 17.57 1.49
CA GLN A 79 -25.25 18.58 1.76
C GLN A 79 -24.97 18.76 3.26
N GLY A 80 -25.98 18.57 4.11
CA GLY A 80 -25.78 18.49 5.56
C GLY A 80 -24.89 17.33 5.97
N ALA A 81 -25.16 16.14 5.41
CA ALA A 81 -24.35 14.95 5.63
C ALA A 81 -22.90 15.12 5.12
N GLU A 82 -22.70 15.76 3.95
CA GLU A 82 -21.37 16.10 3.45
C GLU A 82 -20.58 16.96 4.45
N ARG A 83 -21.21 18.04 4.95
CA ARG A 83 -20.54 18.91 5.94
C ARG A 83 -20.16 18.16 7.20
N LEU A 84 -21.06 17.34 7.73
CA LEU A 84 -20.79 16.55 8.93
C LEU A 84 -19.68 15.51 8.68
N LEU A 85 -19.73 14.82 7.54
CA LEU A 85 -18.70 13.86 7.14
C LEU A 85 -17.32 14.53 7.01
N SER A 86 -17.27 15.70 6.38
CA SER A 86 -16.03 16.47 6.24
C SER A 86 -15.46 16.89 7.62
N GLN A 87 -16.32 17.33 8.54
CA GLN A 87 -15.91 17.66 9.91
C GLN A 87 -15.36 16.44 10.65
N LEU A 88 -16.05 15.30 10.61
CA LEU A 88 -15.58 14.06 11.22
C LEU A 88 -14.24 13.59 10.61
N GLN A 89 -14.08 13.70 9.29
CA GLN A 89 -12.80 13.39 8.62
C GLN A 89 -11.65 14.30 9.08
N ARG A 90 -11.94 15.58 9.37
CA ARG A 90 -10.96 16.52 9.94
C ARG A 90 -10.54 16.13 11.35
N HIS A 91 -11.50 15.75 12.23
CA HIS A 91 -11.19 15.20 13.54
C HIS A 91 -10.34 13.94 13.43
N ARG A 92 -10.73 13.02 12.56
CA ARG A 92 -9.99 11.76 12.34
C ARG A 92 -8.54 11.99 11.88
N ALA A 93 -8.33 12.96 10.99
CA ALA A 93 -6.99 13.33 10.52
C ALA A 93 -6.14 13.89 11.66
N TYR A 94 -6.68 14.80 12.46
CA TYR A 94 -6.01 15.38 13.61
C TYR A 94 -5.61 14.32 14.65
N LEU A 95 -6.53 13.45 15.02
CA LEU A 95 -6.30 12.38 16.00
C LEU A 95 -5.29 11.36 15.50
N LEU A 96 -5.33 10.99 14.21
CA LEU A 96 -4.34 10.11 13.59
C LEU A 96 -2.93 10.72 13.68
N LEU A 97 -2.79 12.01 13.37
CA LEU A 97 -1.49 12.69 13.44
C LEU A 97 -0.93 12.68 14.86
N ARG A 98 -1.77 12.92 15.87
CA ARG A 98 -1.36 12.93 17.28
C ARG A 98 -0.99 11.53 17.77
N ALA A 99 -1.85 10.55 17.59
CA ALA A 99 -1.60 9.16 17.94
C ALA A 99 -0.36 8.59 17.23
N SER A 100 -0.06 9.03 16.00
CA SER A 100 1.13 8.60 15.27
C SER A 100 2.43 9.22 15.80
N ARG A 101 2.36 10.38 16.44
CA ARG A 101 3.52 11.00 17.10
C ARG A 101 3.85 10.38 18.45
N ASP A 102 2.86 9.77 19.10
CA ASP A 102 3.06 9.04 20.36
C ASP A 102 2.14 7.80 20.39
N ILE A 103 2.73 6.64 20.10
CA ILE A 103 2.00 5.35 20.07
C ILE A 103 1.46 4.90 21.43
N ASP A 104 1.91 5.53 22.51
CA ASP A 104 1.41 5.28 23.88
C ASP A 104 0.23 6.22 24.23
N ASP A 105 -0.09 7.19 23.38
CA ASP A 105 -1.26 8.07 23.54
C ASP A 105 -2.56 7.35 23.14
N ARG A 106 -3.09 6.60 24.12
CA ARG A 106 -4.34 5.85 23.95
C ARG A 106 -5.57 6.75 23.84
N VAL A 107 -5.56 7.95 24.43
CA VAL A 107 -6.70 8.85 24.42
C VAL A 107 -7.01 9.32 22.99
N ASP A 108 -5.99 9.72 22.24
CA ASP A 108 -6.18 10.16 20.85
C ASP A 108 -6.48 8.96 19.92
N ALA A 109 -5.90 7.79 20.18
CA ALA A 109 -6.21 6.57 19.45
C ALA A 109 -7.68 6.14 19.63
N ASP A 110 -8.15 6.03 20.89
CA ASP A 110 -9.53 5.65 21.21
C ASP A 110 -10.55 6.66 20.67
N SER A 111 -10.23 7.97 20.70
CA SER A 111 -11.06 9.00 20.09
C SER A 111 -11.11 8.88 18.57
N GLY A 112 -10.02 8.45 17.93
CA GLY A 112 -9.95 8.14 16.53
C GLY A 112 -10.90 7.00 16.15
N ASP A 113 -10.91 5.92 16.93
CA ASP A 113 -11.81 4.77 16.72
C ASP A 113 -13.28 5.16 16.87
N GLN A 114 -13.63 5.99 17.86
CA GLN A 114 -14.97 6.53 18.02
C GLN A 114 -15.38 7.41 16.82
N THR A 115 -14.44 8.18 16.27
CA THR A 115 -14.67 9.00 15.08
C THR A 115 -14.93 8.13 13.85
N ASP A 116 -14.16 7.05 13.65
CA ASP A 116 -14.35 6.10 12.56
C ASP A 116 -15.72 5.40 12.67
N ALA A 117 -16.15 5.06 13.89
CA ALA A 117 -17.49 4.51 14.14
C ALA A 117 -18.61 5.51 13.77
N ALA A 118 -18.45 6.78 14.11
CA ALA A 118 -19.41 7.83 13.77
C ALA A 118 -19.49 8.07 12.25
N ILE A 119 -18.34 8.10 11.56
CA ILE A 119 -18.27 8.20 10.10
C ILE A 119 -19.01 7.01 9.45
N SER A 120 -18.74 5.79 9.90
CA SER A 120 -19.37 4.58 9.38
C SER A 120 -20.89 4.61 9.60
N GLN A 121 -21.34 5.01 10.78
CA GLN A 121 -22.76 5.14 11.10
C GLN A 121 -23.46 6.16 10.20
N LEU A 122 -22.84 7.32 9.97
CA LEU A 122 -23.40 8.37 9.09
C LEU A 122 -23.54 7.85 7.64
N LEU A 123 -22.48 7.20 7.12
CA LEU A 123 -22.50 6.65 5.75
C LEU A 123 -23.57 5.57 5.59
N VAL A 124 -23.74 4.68 6.57
CA VAL A 124 -24.79 3.64 6.57
C VAL A 124 -26.17 4.28 6.58
N THR A 125 -26.38 5.32 7.40
CA THR A 125 -27.66 6.03 7.53
C THR A 125 -28.03 6.74 6.23
N VAL A 126 -27.09 7.51 5.65
CA VAL A 126 -27.30 8.20 4.36
C VAL A 126 -27.55 7.22 3.22
N GLY A 127 -26.75 6.15 3.12
CA GLY A 127 -26.96 5.11 2.12
C GLY A 127 -28.33 4.40 2.29
N GLY A 128 -28.80 4.23 3.53
CA GLY A 128 -30.13 3.70 3.83
C GLY A 128 -31.25 4.63 3.36
N ALA A 129 -31.08 5.91 3.61
CA ALA A 129 -32.04 6.95 3.20
C ALA A 129 -32.14 7.06 1.66
N LEU A 130 -30.99 7.01 0.96
CA LEU A 130 -30.96 7.05 -0.52
C LEU A 130 -31.62 5.82 -1.15
N ARG A 131 -31.38 4.63 -0.64
CA ARG A 131 -32.07 3.42 -1.09
C ARG A 131 -33.60 3.49 -0.91
N GLY A 132 -34.08 4.17 0.12
CA GLY A 132 -35.51 4.41 0.30
C GLY A 132 -36.14 5.21 -0.82
N ILE A 133 -35.33 6.03 -1.53
CA ILE A 133 -35.73 6.79 -2.72
C ILE A 133 -35.61 5.93 -3.97
N GLY A 134 -34.48 5.24 -4.16
CA GLY A 134 -34.13 4.44 -5.31
C GLY A 134 -33.57 5.25 -6.49
N THR A 135 -32.76 4.60 -7.32
CA THR A 135 -32.00 5.22 -8.43
C THR A 135 -32.90 5.95 -9.43
N VAL A 136 -34.06 5.37 -9.77
CA VAL A 136 -34.99 5.95 -10.77
C VAL A 136 -35.59 7.26 -10.29
N ASP A 137 -36.04 7.30 -9.03
CA ASP A 137 -36.65 8.48 -8.44
C ASP A 137 -35.60 9.56 -8.18
N LEU A 138 -34.42 9.20 -7.70
CA LEU A 138 -33.31 10.14 -7.54
C LEU A 138 -32.87 10.76 -8.87
N ALA A 139 -32.80 9.95 -9.95
CA ALA A 139 -32.49 10.46 -11.29
C ALA A 139 -33.58 11.40 -11.84
N ARG A 140 -34.87 11.12 -11.55
CA ARG A 140 -35.98 12.02 -11.86
C ARG A 140 -35.87 13.34 -11.09
N ASP A 141 -35.60 13.27 -9.80
CA ASP A 141 -35.46 14.43 -8.93
C ASP A 141 -34.24 15.29 -9.32
N ALA A 142 -33.17 14.67 -9.80
CA ALA A 142 -32.02 15.35 -10.38
C ALA A 142 -32.35 16.13 -11.67
N THR A 143 -33.49 15.87 -12.32
CA THR A 143 -33.98 16.69 -13.44
C THR A 143 -34.55 18.02 -12.94
N ALA A 144 -35.21 18.02 -11.78
CA ALA A 144 -35.76 19.23 -11.15
C ALA A 144 -34.69 19.99 -10.35
N VAL A 145 -33.76 19.27 -9.71
CA VAL A 145 -32.66 19.80 -8.91
C VAL A 145 -31.32 19.21 -9.41
N PRO A 146 -30.67 19.84 -10.40
CA PRO A 146 -29.50 19.27 -11.09
C PRO A 146 -28.33 18.85 -10.20
N GLN A 147 -28.17 19.48 -9.04
CA GLN A 147 -27.12 19.15 -8.05
C GLN A 147 -27.25 17.72 -7.50
N LEU A 148 -28.46 17.15 -7.48
CA LEU A 148 -28.70 15.77 -7.06
C LEU A 148 -27.99 14.73 -7.95
N LYS A 149 -27.61 15.09 -9.19
CA LYS A 149 -26.82 14.20 -10.07
C LYS A 149 -25.53 13.73 -9.42
N GLY A 150 -24.92 14.59 -8.56
CA GLY A 150 -23.71 14.24 -7.83
C GLY A 150 -23.88 13.10 -6.83
N TYR A 151 -25.11 12.68 -6.51
CA TYR A 151 -25.39 11.64 -5.51
C TYR A 151 -25.93 10.34 -6.11
N VAL A 152 -26.15 10.28 -7.43
CA VAL A 152 -26.67 9.08 -8.09
C VAL A 152 -25.72 7.89 -7.90
N PHE A 153 -24.43 8.09 -8.10
CA PHE A 153 -23.45 7.02 -7.88
C PHE A 153 -23.34 6.58 -6.42
N LEU A 154 -23.59 7.48 -5.46
CA LEU A 154 -23.65 7.13 -4.04
C LEU A 154 -24.82 6.18 -3.75
N GLU A 155 -25.94 6.42 -4.36
CA GLU A 155 -27.13 5.56 -4.27
C GLU A 155 -26.87 4.20 -4.95
N GLU A 156 -26.33 4.18 -6.19
CA GLU A 156 -25.96 2.95 -6.89
C GLU A 156 -25.02 2.06 -6.07
N ARG A 157 -24.04 2.66 -5.39
CA ARG A 157 -23.16 1.93 -4.44
C ARG A 157 -23.94 1.39 -3.25
N ALA A 158 -24.85 2.18 -2.69
CA ALA A 158 -25.66 1.76 -1.57
C ALA A 158 -26.62 0.61 -1.95
N GLU A 159 -27.17 0.62 -3.17
CA GLU A 159 -28.02 -0.45 -3.71
C GLU A 159 -27.22 -1.72 -4.00
N ARG A 160 -26.03 -1.61 -4.58
CA ARG A 160 -25.13 -2.74 -4.83
C ARG A 160 -24.87 -3.56 -3.57
N ASP A 161 -24.75 -2.89 -2.43
CA ASP A 161 -24.44 -3.52 -1.14
C ASP A 161 -25.64 -4.25 -0.49
N VAL A 162 -26.87 -4.02 -0.99
CA VAL A 162 -28.12 -4.54 -0.35
C VAL A 162 -28.13 -6.05 -0.24
N ALA A 163 -27.71 -6.76 -1.30
CA ALA A 163 -27.70 -8.20 -1.35
C ALA A 163 -26.82 -8.85 -0.26
N HIS A 164 -25.90 -8.07 0.31
CA HIS A 164 -24.89 -8.52 1.26
C HIS A 164 -25.08 -7.94 2.67
N ARG A 165 -26.21 -7.29 2.93
CA ARG A 165 -26.51 -6.71 4.25
C ARG A 165 -27.30 -7.66 5.12
N LEU A 166 -26.85 -7.77 6.36
CA LEU A 166 -27.61 -8.39 7.42
C LEU A 166 -28.60 -7.39 8.06
N PRO A 167 -29.70 -7.87 8.68
CA PRO A 167 -30.46 -7.07 9.62
C PRO A 167 -29.55 -6.42 10.67
N LYS A 168 -29.91 -5.20 11.12
CA LYS A 168 -29.04 -4.35 11.96
C LYS A 168 -28.56 -5.05 13.24
N ASP A 169 -29.45 -5.78 13.90
CA ASP A 169 -29.18 -6.56 15.12
C ASP A 169 -28.21 -7.72 14.85
N GLN A 170 -28.41 -8.44 13.74
CA GLN A 170 -27.51 -9.53 13.33
C GLN A 170 -26.13 -9.01 12.94
N GLN A 171 -26.06 -7.87 12.22
CA GLN A 171 -24.79 -7.24 11.86
C GLN A 171 -24.03 -6.79 13.11
N ALA A 172 -24.73 -6.21 14.10
CA ALA A 172 -24.10 -5.79 15.34
C ALA A 172 -23.48 -6.97 16.12
N ILE A 173 -24.20 -8.10 16.19
CA ILE A 173 -23.68 -9.33 16.82
C ILE A 173 -22.46 -9.85 16.05
N LEU A 174 -22.53 -9.87 14.72
CA LEU A 174 -21.41 -10.33 13.90
C LEU A 174 -20.17 -9.48 14.10
N ASP A 175 -20.33 -8.15 14.07
CA ASP A 175 -19.22 -7.20 14.26
C ASP A 175 -18.61 -7.33 15.68
N GLU A 176 -19.45 -7.50 16.71
CA GLU A 176 -18.99 -7.67 18.10
C GLU A 176 -18.19 -8.96 18.31
N LEU A 177 -18.48 -10.02 17.57
CA LEU A 177 -17.80 -11.31 17.71
C LEU A 177 -16.61 -11.48 16.75
N ALA A 178 -16.76 -11.07 15.48
CA ALA A 178 -15.75 -11.34 14.45
C ALA A 178 -14.57 -10.39 14.53
N ASP A 179 -14.80 -9.08 14.68
CA ASP A 179 -13.73 -8.08 14.70
C ASP A 179 -12.74 -8.30 15.85
N PRO A 180 -13.17 -8.51 17.12
CA PRO A 180 -12.23 -8.81 18.20
C PRO A 180 -11.50 -10.14 18.01
N ALA A 181 -12.15 -11.16 17.43
CA ALA A 181 -11.51 -12.45 17.19
C ALA A 181 -10.39 -12.33 16.13
N LEU A 182 -10.61 -11.58 15.04
CA LEU A 182 -9.59 -11.29 14.04
C LEU A 182 -8.45 -10.44 14.63
N ALA A 183 -8.77 -9.40 15.42
CA ALA A 183 -7.75 -8.58 16.09
C ALA A 183 -6.89 -9.40 17.07
N ASN A 184 -7.49 -10.38 17.78
CA ASN A 184 -6.74 -11.27 18.64
C ASN A 184 -5.80 -12.19 17.85
N LEU A 185 -6.21 -12.72 16.70
CA LEU A 185 -5.35 -13.55 15.84
C LEU A 185 -4.18 -12.73 15.31
N TRP A 186 -4.40 -11.47 14.92
CA TRP A 186 -3.34 -10.55 14.55
C TRP A 186 -2.37 -10.29 15.71
N THR A 187 -2.88 -9.98 16.90
CA THR A 187 -2.05 -9.77 18.10
C THR A 187 -1.20 -10.99 18.43
N LEU A 188 -1.77 -12.20 18.31
CA LEU A 188 -1.03 -13.45 18.50
C LEU A 188 0.07 -13.63 17.45
N TYR A 189 -0.22 -13.28 16.18
CA TYR A 189 0.79 -13.31 15.11
C TYR A 189 1.97 -12.37 15.45
N GLU A 190 1.72 -11.13 15.81
CA GLU A 190 2.77 -10.17 16.19
C GLU A 190 3.59 -10.66 17.41
N GLN A 191 2.91 -11.18 18.41
CA GLN A 191 3.59 -11.76 19.60
C GLN A 191 4.45 -12.95 19.20
N THR A 192 3.96 -13.82 18.33
CA THR A 192 4.71 -14.98 17.83
C THR A 192 5.95 -14.52 17.07
N VAL A 193 5.83 -13.53 16.17
CA VAL A 193 6.97 -12.94 15.46
C VAL A 193 8.01 -12.38 16.44
N ARG A 194 7.58 -11.67 17.50
CA ARG A 194 8.49 -11.07 18.49
C ARG A 194 9.19 -12.10 19.36
N THR A 195 8.52 -13.21 19.66
CA THR A 195 9.01 -14.24 20.58
C THR A 195 9.65 -15.44 19.87
N THR A 196 9.60 -15.49 18.54
CA THR A 196 10.28 -16.53 17.76
C THR A 196 11.79 -16.45 17.98
N PRO A 197 12.44 -17.57 18.39
CA PRO A 197 13.87 -17.61 18.58
C PRO A 197 14.58 -17.70 17.24
N PHE A 198 15.13 -16.60 16.77
CA PHE A 198 16.00 -16.58 15.59
C PHE A 198 17.45 -16.83 15.99
N ALA A 199 18.22 -17.47 15.10
CA ALA A 199 19.61 -17.79 15.36
C ALA A 199 20.45 -16.51 15.64
N LYS A 200 21.43 -16.64 16.50
CA LYS A 200 22.48 -15.64 16.71
C LYS A 200 23.66 -15.97 15.80
N ILE A 201 24.06 -14.99 15.01
CA ILE A 201 25.14 -15.12 14.03
C ILE A 201 26.35 -14.37 14.55
N THR A 202 27.45 -15.08 14.74
CA THR A 202 28.71 -14.49 15.18
C THR A 202 29.37 -13.78 14.01
N THR A 203 29.70 -12.50 14.23
CA THR A 203 30.46 -11.65 13.30
C THR A 203 31.68 -11.07 13.99
N ALA A 204 32.55 -10.40 13.24
CA ALA A 204 33.70 -9.70 13.83
C ALA A 204 33.29 -8.64 14.85
N ASP A 205 32.11 -8.06 14.73
CA ASP A 205 31.55 -7.01 15.59
C ASP A 205 30.65 -7.55 16.71
N GLY A 206 30.56 -8.88 16.87
CA GLY A 206 29.76 -9.54 17.91
C GLY A 206 28.61 -10.40 17.34
N GLU A 207 27.71 -10.82 18.21
CA GLU A 207 26.55 -11.63 17.85
C GLU A 207 25.37 -10.77 17.39
N LEU A 208 24.83 -11.08 16.22
CA LEU A 208 23.67 -10.42 15.61
C LEU A 208 22.52 -11.41 15.41
N ASP A 209 21.30 -10.94 15.63
CA ASP A 209 20.08 -11.73 15.41
C ASP A 209 19.78 -11.87 13.91
N ALA A 210 19.58 -13.09 13.43
CA ALA A 210 19.42 -13.39 12.00
C ALA A 210 18.23 -12.68 11.35
N LYS A 211 17.17 -12.35 12.09
CA LYS A 211 16.02 -11.60 11.58
C LYS A 211 16.17 -10.10 11.79
N ARG A 212 16.43 -9.67 13.02
CA ARG A 212 16.51 -8.22 13.36
C ARG A 212 17.63 -7.51 12.61
N ASN A 213 18.72 -8.22 12.33
CA ASN A 213 19.89 -7.69 11.65
C ASN A 213 20.04 -8.23 10.21
N ALA A 214 18.96 -8.76 9.62
CA ALA A 214 18.99 -9.39 8.29
C ALA A 214 19.62 -8.49 7.21
N GLY A 215 19.33 -7.19 7.23
CA GLY A 215 19.90 -6.22 6.29
C GLY A 215 21.43 -6.09 6.42
N VAL A 216 21.95 -6.00 7.64
CA VAL A 216 23.39 -5.90 7.87
C VAL A 216 24.08 -7.22 7.56
N LEU A 217 23.49 -8.33 8.00
CA LEU A 217 24.03 -9.68 7.78
C LEU A 217 24.03 -10.06 6.29
N GLY A 218 23.00 -9.66 5.53
CA GLY A 218 22.91 -9.91 4.09
C GLY A 218 23.96 -9.15 3.26
N LEU A 219 24.54 -8.08 3.80
CA LEU A 219 25.64 -7.33 3.17
C LEU A 219 27.03 -7.79 3.62
N ASN A 220 27.12 -8.73 4.57
CA ASN A 220 28.41 -9.13 5.07
C ASN A 220 29.28 -9.67 3.92
N PRO A 221 30.54 -9.24 3.79
CA PRO A 221 31.44 -9.74 2.73
C PRO A 221 31.70 -11.26 2.85
N ASP A 222 31.65 -11.82 4.06
CA ASP A 222 31.77 -13.25 4.27
C ASP A 222 30.47 -13.98 3.89
N ARG A 223 30.58 -14.81 2.85
CA ARG A 223 29.44 -15.61 2.34
C ARG A 223 28.87 -16.57 3.40
N ALA A 224 29.74 -17.15 4.26
CA ALA A 224 29.30 -18.09 5.28
C ALA A 224 28.39 -17.39 6.31
N ILE A 225 28.68 -16.14 6.64
CA ILE A 225 27.84 -15.31 7.50
C ILE A 225 26.48 -15.04 6.84
N ARG A 226 26.45 -14.66 5.55
CA ARG A 226 25.19 -14.45 4.82
C ARG A 226 24.33 -15.71 4.77
N GLN A 227 24.94 -16.85 4.43
CA GLN A 227 24.27 -18.15 4.42
C GLN A 227 23.72 -18.53 5.80
N SER A 228 24.55 -18.41 6.83
CA SER A 228 24.13 -18.73 8.22
C SER A 228 22.99 -17.83 8.69
N ALA A 229 23.01 -16.55 8.32
CA ALA A 229 21.94 -15.60 8.65
C ALA A 229 20.63 -15.99 7.93
N TRP A 230 20.72 -16.34 6.66
CA TRP A 230 19.56 -16.78 5.86
C TRP A 230 18.96 -18.07 6.43
N GLN A 231 19.76 -19.10 6.66
CA GLN A 231 19.33 -20.36 7.27
C GLN A 231 18.78 -20.16 8.70
N GLY A 232 19.47 -19.34 9.52
CA GLY A 232 19.03 -19.01 10.88
C GLY A 232 17.70 -18.29 10.94
N ARG A 233 17.38 -17.48 9.91
CA ARG A 233 16.06 -16.85 9.77
C ARG A 233 14.98 -17.89 9.45
N TRP A 234 15.21 -18.75 8.46
CA TRP A 234 14.20 -19.76 8.07
C TRP A 234 13.98 -20.81 9.15
N SER A 235 15.04 -21.26 9.83
CA SER A 235 14.89 -22.18 10.95
C SER A 235 14.07 -21.60 12.11
N GLY A 236 14.20 -20.29 12.36
CA GLY A 236 13.38 -19.59 13.33
C GLY A 236 11.89 -19.66 12.94
N TYR A 237 11.52 -19.33 11.70
CA TYR A 237 10.15 -19.44 11.23
C TYR A 237 9.64 -20.88 11.28
N ALA A 238 10.42 -21.86 10.80
CA ALA A 238 10.09 -23.27 10.85
C ALA A 238 9.77 -23.75 12.27
N SER A 239 10.52 -23.27 13.29
CA SER A 239 10.34 -23.65 14.69
C SER A 239 8.97 -23.28 15.27
N ARG A 240 8.22 -22.41 14.61
CA ARG A 240 6.88 -21.91 15.01
C ARG A 240 5.83 -22.07 13.92
N ALA A 241 6.10 -22.86 12.88
CA ALA A 241 5.21 -23.02 11.73
C ALA A 241 3.80 -23.42 12.14
N ASP A 242 3.62 -24.33 13.11
CA ASP A 242 2.30 -24.76 13.59
C ASP A 242 1.50 -23.63 14.26
N LEU A 243 2.17 -22.72 14.98
CA LEU A 243 1.50 -21.56 15.56
C LEU A 243 1.06 -20.58 14.47
N TYR A 244 1.94 -20.28 13.51
CA TYR A 244 1.59 -19.44 12.36
C TYR A 244 0.43 -20.06 11.56
N ALA A 245 0.45 -21.39 11.32
CA ALA A 245 -0.63 -22.09 10.62
C ALA A 245 -1.95 -21.97 11.39
N THR A 246 -1.92 -22.17 12.71
CA THR A 246 -3.13 -22.08 13.55
C THR A 246 -3.78 -20.69 13.42
N MET A 247 -2.98 -19.62 13.44
CA MET A 247 -3.49 -18.26 13.31
C MET A 247 -4.03 -17.99 11.90
N LEU A 248 -3.26 -18.28 10.86
CA LEU A 248 -3.68 -18.07 9.47
C LEU A 248 -4.94 -18.86 9.12
N LEU A 249 -4.98 -20.15 9.46
CA LEU A 249 -6.16 -21.00 9.21
C LEU A 249 -7.37 -20.54 10.05
N GLY A 250 -7.13 -19.97 11.22
CA GLY A 250 -8.15 -19.32 12.05
C GLY A 250 -8.77 -18.13 11.34
N VAL A 251 -7.94 -17.22 10.80
CA VAL A 251 -8.39 -16.07 10.01
C VAL A 251 -9.20 -16.53 8.79
N VAL A 252 -8.66 -17.44 7.98
CA VAL A 252 -9.31 -17.94 6.76
C VAL A 252 -10.69 -18.53 7.05
N ARG A 253 -10.81 -19.36 8.10
CA ARG A 253 -12.08 -19.98 8.48
C ARG A 253 -13.09 -18.95 9.01
N LEU A 254 -12.63 -17.97 9.78
CA LEU A 254 -13.51 -16.94 10.33
C LEU A 254 -14.02 -16.03 9.21
N GLU A 255 -13.13 -15.55 8.34
CA GLU A 255 -13.47 -14.71 7.19
C GLU A 255 -14.46 -15.41 6.23
N ASP A 256 -14.26 -16.71 5.94
CA ASP A 256 -15.19 -17.44 5.07
C ASP A 256 -16.58 -17.57 5.71
N ARG A 257 -16.65 -17.77 7.04
CA ARG A 257 -17.93 -17.78 7.75
C ARG A 257 -18.62 -16.42 7.72
N VAL A 258 -17.87 -15.32 7.94
CA VAL A 258 -18.38 -13.95 7.85
C VAL A 258 -18.94 -13.69 6.45
N ALA A 259 -18.17 -14.05 5.41
CA ALA A 259 -18.60 -13.88 4.02
C ALA A 259 -19.92 -14.61 3.72
N ARG A 260 -20.05 -15.87 4.13
CA ARG A 260 -21.27 -16.67 3.93
C ARG A 260 -22.47 -16.11 4.69
N LEU A 261 -22.27 -15.62 5.92
CA LEU A 261 -23.33 -14.95 6.67
C LEU A 261 -23.80 -13.68 5.94
N GLN A 262 -22.89 -12.96 5.30
CA GLN A 262 -23.19 -11.78 4.48
C GLN A 262 -23.57 -12.11 3.02
N HIS A 263 -23.99 -13.35 2.76
CA HIS A 263 -24.47 -13.83 1.46
C HIS A 263 -23.46 -13.77 0.32
N PHE A 264 -22.15 -13.80 0.63
CA PHE A 264 -21.12 -14.05 -0.36
C PHE A 264 -20.84 -15.55 -0.51
N PRO A 265 -20.41 -16.01 -1.70
CA PRO A 265 -20.05 -17.42 -1.89
C PRO A 265 -18.82 -17.84 -1.05
N ASP A 266 -17.91 -16.90 -0.79
CA ASP A 266 -16.67 -17.11 -0.03
C ASP A 266 -16.01 -15.77 0.35
N ALA A 267 -14.97 -15.82 1.21
CA ALA A 267 -14.25 -14.63 1.64
C ALA A 267 -13.54 -13.88 0.49
N PRO A 268 -12.85 -14.54 -0.48
CA PRO A 268 -12.28 -13.80 -1.62
C PRO A 268 -13.30 -12.98 -2.38
N SER A 269 -14.51 -13.51 -2.63
CA SER A 269 -15.58 -12.76 -3.31
C SER A 269 -16.00 -11.53 -2.50
N MET A 270 -16.14 -11.66 -1.17
CA MET A 270 -16.48 -10.55 -0.28
C MET A 270 -15.41 -9.46 -0.29
N VAL A 271 -14.16 -9.86 -0.14
CA VAL A 271 -13.04 -8.92 -0.04
C VAL A 271 -12.83 -8.19 -1.37
N TYR A 272 -12.87 -8.89 -2.50
CA TYR A 272 -12.69 -8.26 -3.81
C TYR A 272 -13.85 -7.33 -4.16
N PHE A 273 -15.10 -7.71 -3.82
CA PHE A 273 -16.25 -6.84 -3.96
C PHE A 273 -16.07 -5.50 -3.23
N SER A 274 -15.52 -5.52 -2.01
CA SER A 274 -15.24 -4.28 -1.25
C SER A 274 -14.16 -3.39 -1.89
N ARG A 275 -13.41 -3.91 -2.85
CA ARG A 275 -12.33 -3.23 -3.59
C ARG A 275 -12.74 -2.88 -5.03
N ASP A 276 -14.02 -2.96 -5.34
CA ASP A 276 -14.57 -2.78 -6.70
C ASP A 276 -13.94 -3.73 -7.74
N LEU A 277 -13.67 -4.96 -7.31
CA LEU A 277 -13.19 -6.08 -8.13
C LEU A 277 -14.12 -7.28 -7.95
N ASP A 278 -14.08 -8.23 -8.89
CA ASP A 278 -14.72 -9.53 -8.70
C ASP A 278 -13.70 -10.67 -8.70
N ARG A 279 -14.09 -11.80 -8.13
CA ARG A 279 -13.20 -12.95 -7.95
C ARG A 279 -12.70 -13.52 -9.27
N LYS A 280 -13.55 -13.58 -10.30
CA LYS A 280 -13.15 -14.08 -11.62
C LYS A 280 -12.11 -13.16 -12.25
N GLN A 281 -12.36 -11.86 -12.21
CA GLN A 281 -11.44 -10.84 -12.71
C GLN A 281 -10.06 -10.97 -12.03
N VAL A 282 -10.02 -11.10 -10.70
CA VAL A 282 -8.76 -11.28 -9.97
C VAL A 282 -8.07 -12.59 -10.35
N SER A 283 -8.81 -13.70 -10.40
CA SER A 283 -8.24 -15.01 -10.79
C SER A 283 -7.66 -15.00 -12.21
N ASP A 284 -8.33 -14.33 -13.14
CA ASP A 284 -7.85 -14.18 -14.51
C ASP A 284 -6.56 -13.33 -14.57
N ALA A 285 -6.47 -12.25 -13.77
CA ALA A 285 -5.26 -11.44 -13.67
C ALA A 285 -4.08 -12.23 -13.10
N LEU A 286 -4.30 -12.96 -12.00
CA LEU A 286 -3.27 -13.78 -11.37
C LEU A 286 -2.74 -14.84 -12.35
N LYS A 287 -3.64 -15.50 -13.09
CA LYS A 287 -3.28 -16.50 -14.11
C LYS A 287 -2.54 -15.87 -15.29
N ALA A 288 -2.95 -14.70 -15.75
CA ALA A 288 -2.26 -13.98 -16.82
C ALA A 288 -0.82 -13.64 -16.42
N VAL A 289 -0.60 -13.15 -15.19
CA VAL A 289 0.73 -12.86 -14.66
C VAL A 289 1.57 -14.16 -14.51
N GLU A 290 0.97 -15.27 -14.03
CA GLU A 290 1.64 -16.58 -13.96
C GLU A 290 2.14 -17.01 -15.35
N GLY A 291 1.40 -16.72 -16.42
CA GLY A 291 1.81 -16.99 -17.80
C GLY A 291 3.11 -16.31 -18.22
N HIS A 292 3.51 -15.23 -17.56
CA HIS A 292 4.78 -14.52 -17.78
C HIS A 292 5.89 -14.86 -16.77
N ALA A 293 5.73 -15.89 -15.93
CA ALA A 293 6.69 -16.22 -14.86
C ALA A 293 8.13 -16.42 -15.34
N GLU A 294 8.33 -16.88 -16.60
CA GLU A 294 9.67 -17.04 -17.17
C GLU A 294 10.43 -15.71 -17.32
N LEU A 295 9.70 -14.58 -17.43
CA LEU A 295 10.34 -13.27 -17.41
C LEU A 295 11.00 -12.97 -16.05
N LEU A 296 10.34 -13.31 -14.94
CA LEU A 296 10.92 -13.18 -13.60
C LEU A 296 12.13 -14.10 -13.43
N LYS A 297 12.01 -15.38 -13.85
CA LYS A 297 13.13 -16.34 -13.80
C LYS A 297 14.33 -15.87 -14.63
N SER A 298 14.08 -15.29 -15.80
CA SER A 298 15.13 -14.72 -16.64
C SER A 298 15.85 -13.55 -15.97
N TYR A 299 15.10 -12.69 -15.29
CA TYR A 299 15.66 -11.59 -14.49
C TYR A 299 16.50 -12.12 -13.32
N GLN A 300 16.01 -13.11 -12.60
CA GLN A 300 16.75 -13.73 -11.49
C GLN A 300 18.06 -14.37 -11.96
N ARG A 301 18.05 -15.08 -13.10
CA ARG A 301 19.29 -15.63 -13.70
C ARG A 301 20.26 -14.52 -14.09
N LEU A 302 19.77 -13.47 -14.75
CA LEU A 302 20.59 -12.31 -15.11
C LEU A 302 21.27 -11.69 -13.88
N ARG A 303 20.53 -11.55 -12.78
CA ARG A 303 21.07 -11.06 -11.50
C ARG A 303 22.13 -12.01 -10.94
N ALA A 304 21.88 -13.31 -10.94
CA ALA A 304 22.82 -14.31 -10.46
C ALA A 304 24.11 -14.32 -11.30
N GLU A 305 24.01 -14.24 -12.63
CA GLU A 305 25.16 -14.16 -13.53
C GLU A 305 26.00 -12.89 -13.27
N HIS A 306 25.36 -11.75 -13.06
CA HIS A 306 26.04 -10.52 -12.71
C HIS A 306 26.78 -10.64 -11.36
N VAL A 307 26.13 -11.16 -10.32
CA VAL A 307 26.77 -11.38 -9.01
C VAL A 307 27.95 -12.35 -9.13
N ALA A 308 27.80 -13.44 -9.91
CA ALA A 308 28.87 -14.37 -10.18
C ALA A 308 30.09 -13.70 -10.85
N ALA A 309 29.85 -12.90 -11.89
CA ALA A 309 30.90 -12.14 -12.59
C ALA A 309 31.63 -11.15 -11.66
N MET A 310 30.89 -10.48 -10.79
CA MET A 310 31.42 -9.44 -9.89
C MET A 310 32.15 -9.99 -8.66
N THR A 311 31.79 -11.18 -8.19
CA THR A 311 32.26 -11.74 -6.90
C THR A 311 33.10 -13.01 -7.05
N GLY A 312 33.06 -13.65 -8.22
CA GLY A 312 33.71 -14.97 -8.46
C GLY A 312 32.95 -16.16 -7.84
N ILE A 313 31.75 -15.94 -7.28
CA ILE A 313 30.90 -17.00 -6.70
C ILE A 313 30.27 -17.79 -7.84
N ALA A 314 30.64 -19.05 -8.01
CA ALA A 314 30.11 -19.89 -9.10
C ALA A 314 28.67 -20.39 -8.83
N ASP A 315 28.31 -20.64 -7.56
CA ASP A 315 27.02 -21.15 -7.12
C ASP A 315 26.26 -20.03 -6.34
N VAL A 316 25.80 -19.04 -7.08
CA VAL A 316 25.05 -17.91 -6.52
C VAL A 316 23.71 -18.38 -5.97
N ARG A 317 23.33 -17.88 -4.80
CA ARG A 317 22.07 -18.17 -4.10
C ARG A 317 21.31 -16.88 -3.82
N SER A 318 20.06 -17.02 -3.39
CA SER A 318 19.21 -15.85 -3.11
C SER A 318 19.85 -14.88 -2.09
N TRP A 319 20.56 -15.39 -1.09
CA TRP A 319 21.27 -14.59 -0.10
C TRP A 319 22.54 -13.90 -0.62
N ASP A 320 23.01 -14.22 -1.81
CA ASP A 320 24.14 -13.54 -2.45
C ASP A 320 23.70 -12.31 -3.25
N LEU A 321 22.40 -12.20 -3.60
CA LEU A 321 21.88 -11.13 -4.48
C LEU A 321 21.88 -9.74 -3.84
N THR A 322 22.07 -9.65 -2.53
CA THR A 322 22.13 -8.39 -1.78
C THR A 322 23.51 -7.73 -1.81
N MET A 323 24.52 -8.43 -2.29
CA MET A 323 25.89 -7.92 -2.37
C MET A 323 25.97 -6.72 -3.32
N PRO A 324 26.51 -5.58 -2.86
CA PRO A 324 26.78 -4.47 -3.75
C PRO A 324 27.91 -4.82 -4.71
N ALA A 325 27.88 -4.19 -5.89
CA ALA A 325 29.01 -4.27 -6.82
C ALA A 325 30.31 -3.82 -6.13
N PRO A 326 31.45 -4.56 -6.25
CA PRO A 326 32.70 -4.19 -5.63
C PRO A 326 33.13 -2.76 -5.97
N GLY A 327 33.51 -2.00 -4.92
CA GLY A 327 33.90 -0.60 -5.06
C GLY A 327 32.76 0.36 -5.39
N PHE A 328 31.50 -0.05 -5.30
CA PHE A 328 30.33 0.80 -5.39
C PHE A 328 29.73 1.04 -4.01
N SER A 329 29.45 2.30 -3.71
CA SER A 329 28.63 2.68 -2.55
C SER A 329 27.40 3.43 -3.06
N ALA A 330 26.24 2.98 -2.66
CA ALA A 330 24.98 3.63 -3.06
C ALA A 330 24.99 5.10 -2.63
N PRO A 331 24.69 6.04 -3.53
CA PRO A 331 24.60 7.45 -3.19
C PRO A 331 23.57 7.70 -2.08
N ARG A 332 23.90 8.61 -1.19
CA ARG A 332 22.97 9.06 -0.15
C ARG A 332 22.47 10.45 -0.49
N LEU A 333 21.18 10.68 -0.30
CA LEU A 333 20.55 11.97 -0.55
C LEU A 333 20.14 12.59 0.80
N THR A 334 20.60 13.81 1.07
CA THR A 334 20.02 14.60 2.16
C THR A 334 18.56 14.91 1.85
N LEU A 335 17.79 15.34 2.83
CA LEU A 335 16.39 15.73 2.62
C LEU A 335 16.27 16.83 1.55
N ASP A 336 17.17 17.82 1.56
CA ASP A 336 17.18 18.88 0.54
C ASP A 336 17.51 18.36 -0.85
N GLN A 337 18.43 17.40 -0.97
CA GLN A 337 18.72 16.74 -2.24
C GLN A 337 17.54 15.89 -2.70
N THR A 338 16.86 15.17 -1.78
CA THR A 338 15.63 14.44 -2.08
C THR A 338 14.54 15.38 -2.59
N ARG A 339 14.35 16.55 -1.96
CA ARG A 339 13.41 17.58 -2.41
C ARG A 339 13.73 18.07 -3.83
N ALA A 340 14.98 18.43 -4.08
CA ALA A 340 15.41 18.89 -5.39
C ALA A 340 15.22 17.80 -6.47
N THR A 341 15.63 16.57 -6.16
CA THR A 341 15.48 15.41 -7.06
C THR A 341 14.01 15.10 -7.35
N ALA A 342 13.14 15.15 -6.34
CA ALA A 342 11.70 14.90 -6.49
C ALA A 342 11.07 15.87 -7.50
N LEU A 343 11.37 17.17 -7.40
CA LEU A 343 10.81 18.17 -8.31
C LEU A 343 11.26 17.97 -9.78
N LEU A 344 12.47 17.46 -9.98
CA LEU A 344 12.98 17.13 -11.32
C LEU A 344 12.39 15.81 -11.83
N ALA A 345 12.32 14.80 -10.99
CA ALA A 345 11.76 13.49 -11.34
C ALA A 345 10.27 13.56 -11.71
N LEU A 346 9.51 14.40 -11.00
CA LEU A 346 8.07 14.56 -11.20
C LEU A 346 7.71 15.61 -12.26
N ALA A 347 8.70 16.31 -12.86
CA ALA A 347 8.45 17.30 -13.91
C ALA A 347 7.56 16.78 -15.07
N PRO A 348 7.66 15.50 -15.49
CA PRO A 348 6.77 14.94 -16.52
C PRO A 348 5.29 14.90 -16.14
N LEU A 349 4.92 15.04 -14.86
CA LEU A 349 3.53 15.09 -14.40
C LEU A 349 2.88 16.48 -14.54
N GLY A 350 3.68 17.51 -14.89
CA GLY A 350 3.20 18.87 -15.15
C GLY A 350 3.53 19.86 -14.04
N SER A 351 3.58 21.14 -14.42
CA SER A 351 3.97 22.23 -13.51
C SER A 351 3.06 22.38 -12.30
N ASP A 352 1.77 22.14 -12.45
CA ASP A 352 0.77 22.19 -11.39
C ASP A 352 1.05 21.12 -10.33
N TYR A 353 1.25 19.87 -10.74
CA TYR A 353 1.62 18.76 -9.84
C TYR A 353 2.93 19.04 -9.10
N VAL A 354 3.95 19.50 -9.81
CA VAL A 354 5.26 19.85 -9.25
C VAL A 354 5.17 21.01 -8.26
N GLN A 355 4.30 22.00 -8.52
CA GLN A 355 4.10 23.12 -7.59
C GLN A 355 3.50 22.63 -6.26
N HIS A 356 2.47 21.78 -6.30
CA HIS A 356 1.91 21.18 -5.09
C HIS A 356 2.94 20.35 -4.32
N PHE A 357 3.76 19.60 -5.03
CA PHE A 357 4.83 18.80 -4.41
C PHE A 357 5.91 19.70 -3.78
N ARG A 358 6.25 20.83 -4.43
CA ARG A 358 7.17 21.85 -3.88
C ARG A 358 6.63 22.44 -2.58
N GLU A 359 5.36 22.83 -2.57
CA GLU A 359 4.71 23.38 -1.38
C GLU A 359 4.60 22.38 -0.24
N LEU A 360 4.33 21.10 -0.56
CA LEU A 360 4.27 20.01 0.40
C LEU A 360 5.63 19.84 1.12
N LEU A 361 6.72 19.85 0.35
CA LEU A 361 8.06 19.60 0.88
C LEU A 361 8.75 20.86 1.42
N ASP A 362 8.16 22.04 1.32
CA ASP A 362 8.73 23.26 1.90
C ASP A 362 8.53 23.29 3.43
N PRO A 363 9.61 23.26 4.22
CA PRO A 363 9.53 23.28 5.68
C PRO A 363 8.74 24.49 6.24
N ALA A 364 8.79 25.63 5.55
CA ALA A 364 8.10 26.86 5.98
C ALA A 364 6.57 26.71 5.95
N ASN A 365 6.06 25.75 5.19
CA ASN A 365 4.62 25.55 5.04
C ASN A 365 3.98 24.70 6.15
N GLY A 366 4.76 24.09 7.08
CA GLY A 366 4.24 23.26 8.16
C GLY A 366 3.35 22.09 7.68
N ARG A 367 3.75 21.46 6.56
CA ARG A 367 3.04 20.34 5.93
C ARG A 367 3.86 19.05 5.93
N LEU A 368 5.09 19.12 6.37
CA LEU A 368 6.04 18.01 6.37
C LEU A 368 6.42 17.66 7.80
N ASP A 369 6.22 16.40 8.18
CA ASP A 369 6.59 15.83 9.48
C ASP A 369 7.56 14.70 9.23
N VAL A 370 8.84 14.97 9.40
CA VAL A 370 9.93 14.00 9.18
C VAL A 370 10.78 13.94 10.43
N ASP A 371 10.97 12.73 10.94
CA ASP A 371 11.85 12.50 12.09
C ASP A 371 12.95 11.49 11.74
N THR A 372 14.16 11.80 12.17
CA THR A 372 15.33 10.93 12.01
C THR A 372 15.64 10.14 13.27
N VAL A 373 14.93 10.41 14.36
CA VAL A 373 15.16 9.81 15.68
C VAL A 373 14.14 8.70 15.90
N GLN A 374 14.60 7.49 16.19
CA GLN A 374 13.75 6.41 16.68
C GLN A 374 13.16 6.79 18.04
N GLY A 375 11.85 6.93 18.12
CA GLY A 375 11.10 7.33 19.29
C GLY A 375 9.84 6.50 19.50
N ARG A 376 8.86 7.08 20.19
CA ARG A 376 7.52 6.50 20.43
C ARG A 376 6.56 6.73 19.26
N ARG A 377 7.06 7.05 18.09
CA ARG A 377 6.29 7.37 16.90
C ARG A 377 5.91 6.13 16.11
N THR A 378 4.80 6.20 15.35
CA THR A 378 4.41 5.15 14.40
C THR A 378 5.49 4.96 13.35
N ASN A 379 5.87 3.72 13.08
CA ASN A 379 6.83 3.38 12.04
C ASN A 379 6.19 3.46 10.64
N GLY A 380 6.89 4.05 9.68
CA GLY A 380 6.44 4.16 8.29
C GLY A 380 6.10 5.58 7.86
N GLY A 381 5.30 5.72 6.80
CA GLY A 381 4.85 7.00 6.25
C GLY A 381 3.35 6.99 5.95
N PHE A 382 2.74 8.16 5.93
CA PHE A 382 1.38 8.36 5.44
C PHE A 382 1.12 9.80 5.03
N SER A 383 0.15 10.00 4.16
CA SER A 383 -0.38 11.31 3.84
C SER A 383 -1.58 11.65 4.72
N ILE A 384 -1.72 12.91 5.08
CA ILE A 384 -2.82 13.40 5.91
C ILE A 384 -3.44 14.65 5.29
N GLY A 385 -4.75 14.85 5.48
CA GLY A 385 -5.45 16.04 5.02
C GLY A 385 -6.93 15.98 5.34
N ALA A 386 -7.55 17.14 5.33
CA ALA A 386 -8.98 17.28 5.48
C ALA A 386 -9.46 18.45 4.60
N GLU A 387 -10.76 18.58 4.36
CA GLU A 387 -11.32 19.74 3.67
C GLU A 387 -10.94 21.03 4.41
N GLY A 388 -10.49 22.02 3.65
CA GLY A 388 -10.03 23.31 4.21
C GLY A 388 -8.66 23.27 4.90
N VAL A 389 -8.02 22.11 5.00
CA VAL A 389 -6.66 21.96 5.54
C VAL A 389 -5.74 21.42 4.45
N PRO A 390 -4.62 22.12 4.18
CA PRO A 390 -3.65 21.63 3.19
C PRO A 390 -3.15 20.23 3.54
N ALA A 391 -3.05 19.36 2.54
CA ALA A 391 -2.54 18.01 2.76
C ALA A 391 -1.08 18.04 3.25
N GLY A 392 -0.77 17.17 4.19
CA GLY A 392 0.55 17.03 4.80
C GLY A 392 1.13 15.63 4.61
N LEU A 393 2.42 15.50 4.89
CA LEU A 393 3.21 14.30 4.77
C LEU A 393 3.88 13.98 6.11
N PHE A 394 3.60 12.79 6.65
CA PHE A 394 4.27 12.23 7.82
C PHE A 394 5.20 11.11 7.36
N VAL A 395 6.47 11.17 7.75
CA VAL A 395 7.47 10.13 7.47
C VAL A 395 8.28 9.85 8.73
N GLU A 396 8.21 8.64 9.19
CA GLU A 396 8.92 8.18 10.36
C GLU A 396 10.15 7.36 9.96
N ASN A 397 11.15 7.37 10.84
CA ASN A 397 12.39 6.65 10.64
C ASN A 397 13.12 7.04 9.33
N TYR A 398 13.03 8.34 8.95
CA TYR A 398 13.86 8.86 7.88
C TYR A 398 15.32 8.60 8.22
N GLY A 399 15.89 7.61 7.55
CA GLY A 399 17.22 7.10 7.87
C GLY A 399 18.33 8.06 7.40
N ALA A 400 19.44 7.51 7.01
CA ALA A 400 20.60 8.32 6.64
C ALA A 400 20.63 8.70 5.15
N GLY A 401 19.49 9.06 4.56
CA GLY A 401 19.37 9.46 3.17
C GLY A 401 19.50 8.30 2.18
N LEU A 402 18.97 7.16 2.54
CA LEU A 402 18.92 6.00 1.65
C LEU A 402 17.95 6.24 0.50
N LEU A 403 18.13 5.53 -0.60
CA LEU A 403 17.21 5.58 -1.73
C LEU A 403 15.78 5.26 -1.32
N ASN A 404 15.58 4.31 -0.40
CA ASN A 404 14.26 3.98 0.15
C ASN A 404 13.62 5.16 0.90
N ASP A 405 14.39 5.99 1.61
CA ASP A 405 13.85 7.16 2.30
C ASP A 405 13.28 8.18 1.29
N SER A 406 14.01 8.39 0.19
CA SER A 406 13.53 9.24 -0.90
C SER A 406 12.29 8.65 -1.59
N ARG A 407 12.27 7.33 -1.80
CA ARG A 407 11.13 6.60 -2.35
C ARG A 407 9.86 6.83 -1.51
N VAL A 408 9.95 6.64 -0.19
CA VAL A 408 8.80 6.83 0.72
C VAL A 408 8.27 8.27 0.66
N ILE A 409 9.16 9.27 0.62
CA ILE A 409 8.74 10.67 0.46
C ILE A 409 7.97 10.90 -0.85
N LEU A 410 8.40 10.31 -1.96
CA LEU A 410 7.71 10.48 -3.24
C LEU A 410 6.40 9.70 -3.28
N HIS A 411 6.34 8.51 -2.69
CA HIS A 411 5.14 7.70 -2.57
C HIS A 411 4.05 8.44 -1.76
N GLU A 412 4.35 8.73 -0.50
CA GLU A 412 3.38 9.39 0.40
C GLU A 412 3.08 10.82 -0.05
N GLY A 413 4.09 11.49 -0.63
CA GLY A 413 3.89 12.78 -1.28
C GLY A 413 2.91 12.72 -2.45
N GLY A 414 2.89 11.61 -3.20
CA GLY A 414 1.91 11.35 -4.24
C GLY A 414 0.47 11.32 -3.71
N HIS A 415 0.27 10.59 -2.61
CA HIS A 415 -1.02 10.58 -1.92
C HIS A 415 -1.42 11.97 -1.39
N ALA A 416 -0.47 12.71 -0.80
CA ALA A 416 -0.73 14.06 -0.29
C ALA A 416 -1.14 15.03 -1.41
N VAL A 417 -0.44 15.02 -2.54
CA VAL A 417 -0.78 15.87 -3.70
C VAL A 417 -2.13 15.48 -4.28
N HIS A 418 -2.44 14.17 -4.40
CA HIS A 418 -3.76 13.72 -4.85
C HIS A 418 -4.88 14.25 -3.94
N ARG A 419 -4.72 14.14 -2.60
CA ARG A 419 -5.68 14.71 -1.64
C ARG A 419 -5.85 16.22 -1.82
N GLN A 420 -4.73 16.94 -2.02
CA GLN A 420 -4.75 18.38 -2.24
C GLN A 420 -5.54 18.74 -3.52
N LEU A 421 -5.32 18.00 -4.61
CA LEU A 421 -6.01 18.21 -5.88
C LEU A 421 -7.50 17.90 -5.78
N MET A 422 -7.90 16.87 -5.03
CA MET A 422 -9.33 16.61 -4.74
C MET A 422 -9.97 17.74 -3.93
N ASN A 423 -9.27 18.27 -2.92
CA ASN A 423 -9.76 19.42 -2.13
C ASN A 423 -9.98 20.66 -3.01
N GLU A 424 -9.04 20.96 -3.91
CA GLU A 424 -9.17 22.07 -4.85
C GLU A 424 -10.27 21.83 -5.89
N GLY A 425 -10.45 20.58 -6.33
CA GLY A 425 -11.55 20.14 -7.18
C GLY A 425 -12.90 20.17 -6.47
N ARG A 426 -12.93 20.45 -5.15
CA ARG A 426 -14.14 20.41 -4.31
C ARG A 426 -14.88 19.08 -4.43
N VAL A 427 -14.11 18.00 -4.44
CA VAL A 427 -14.66 16.65 -4.46
C VAL A 427 -15.48 16.43 -3.19
N SER A 428 -16.73 15.97 -3.36
CA SER A 428 -17.59 15.63 -2.23
C SER A 428 -16.89 14.62 -1.29
N PRO A 429 -16.99 14.79 0.04
CA PRO A 429 -16.38 13.87 0.99
C PRO A 429 -16.86 12.42 0.85
N PHE A 430 -17.98 12.17 0.19
CA PHE A 430 -18.42 10.82 -0.19
C PHE A 430 -17.53 10.15 -1.23
N TYR A 431 -16.77 10.93 -2.00
CA TYR A 431 -15.95 10.47 -3.13
C TYR A 431 -14.45 10.75 -2.97
N THR A 432 -14.01 11.16 -1.79
CA THR A 432 -12.57 11.34 -1.50
C THR A 432 -11.84 10.02 -1.22
N ARG A 433 -12.59 8.92 -1.14
CA ARG A 433 -12.06 7.57 -0.97
C ARG A 433 -12.56 6.67 -2.08
N GLY A 434 -11.65 5.90 -2.67
CA GLY A 434 -11.92 4.91 -3.70
C GLY A 434 -11.15 3.62 -3.45
N PRO A 435 -11.04 2.74 -4.43
CA PRO A 435 -10.27 1.52 -4.30
C PRO A 435 -8.80 1.82 -4.02
N ASN A 436 -8.24 1.15 -3.01
CA ASN A 436 -6.84 1.35 -2.61
C ASN A 436 -5.87 1.16 -3.78
N TRP A 437 -6.11 0.19 -4.66
CA TRP A 437 -5.25 -0.05 -5.81
C TRP A 437 -5.11 1.15 -6.76
N MET A 438 -6.13 2.02 -6.88
CA MET A 438 -5.99 3.25 -7.66
C MET A 438 -5.12 4.28 -6.94
N PHE A 439 -5.30 4.45 -5.62
CA PHE A 439 -4.45 5.34 -4.82
C PHE A 439 -2.99 4.92 -4.89
N GLU A 440 -2.73 3.62 -4.70
CA GLU A 440 -1.39 3.05 -4.74
C GLU A 440 -0.74 3.20 -6.11
N ALA A 441 -1.53 3.09 -7.20
CA ALA A 441 -1.00 3.30 -8.55
C ALA A 441 -0.43 4.71 -8.76
N PHE A 442 -1.08 5.72 -8.21
CA PHE A 442 -0.64 7.11 -8.35
C PHE A 442 0.64 7.39 -7.55
N ALA A 443 0.76 6.78 -6.37
CA ALA A 443 1.96 6.87 -5.56
C ALA A 443 3.14 6.07 -6.16
N THR A 444 2.88 4.86 -6.63
CA THR A 444 3.88 3.99 -7.28
C THR A 444 4.44 4.61 -8.57
N LEU A 445 3.62 5.36 -9.31
CA LEU A 445 4.10 6.11 -10.47
C LEU A 445 5.21 7.11 -10.09
N ASN A 446 5.08 7.79 -8.95
CA ASN A 446 6.11 8.71 -8.47
C ASN A 446 7.43 7.98 -8.14
N GLU A 447 7.36 6.78 -7.59
CA GLU A 447 8.55 5.95 -7.32
C GLU A 447 9.26 5.58 -8.63
N PHE A 448 8.51 5.12 -9.63
CA PHE A 448 9.07 4.76 -10.93
C PHE A 448 9.73 5.96 -11.62
N LEU A 449 9.12 7.15 -11.53
CA LEU A 449 9.69 8.38 -12.06
C LEU A 449 10.96 8.80 -11.32
N LEU A 450 11.04 8.60 -9.99
CA LEU A 450 12.25 8.84 -9.22
C LEU A 450 13.42 7.97 -9.72
N TYR A 451 13.20 6.67 -9.79
CA TYR A 451 14.25 5.73 -10.21
C TYR A 451 14.67 5.97 -11.66
N ASP A 452 13.70 6.21 -12.56
CA ASP A 452 14.03 6.49 -13.96
C ASP A 452 14.81 7.80 -14.10
N HIS A 453 14.45 8.85 -13.35
CA HIS A 453 15.20 10.12 -13.33
C HIS A 453 16.64 9.90 -12.87
N LEU A 454 16.85 9.21 -11.77
CA LEU A 454 18.17 8.91 -11.23
C LEU A 454 18.99 8.03 -12.20
N TYR A 455 18.36 7.04 -12.84
CA TYR A 455 18.96 6.22 -13.88
C TYR A 455 19.40 7.05 -15.10
N GLN A 456 18.55 7.96 -15.58
CA GLN A 456 18.85 8.77 -16.77
C GLN A 456 19.96 9.78 -16.51
N THR A 457 19.98 10.41 -15.34
CA THR A 457 20.92 11.48 -14.99
C THR A 457 22.27 11.00 -14.45
N SER A 458 22.36 9.76 -13.98
CA SER A 458 23.62 9.19 -13.53
C SER A 458 24.62 9.02 -14.68
N VAL A 459 25.91 9.28 -14.42
CA VAL A 459 26.99 9.15 -15.40
C VAL A 459 27.74 7.83 -15.20
N ASP A 460 27.92 7.40 -13.94
CA ASP A 460 28.59 6.16 -13.59
C ASP A 460 27.73 4.95 -13.98
N PRO A 461 28.25 3.99 -14.77
CA PRO A 461 27.51 2.79 -15.15
C PRO A 461 27.04 1.94 -13.97
N LYS A 462 27.79 1.89 -12.86
CA LYS A 462 27.41 1.17 -11.65
C LYS A 462 26.21 1.83 -10.96
N ALA A 463 26.22 3.18 -10.87
CA ALA A 463 25.09 3.93 -10.36
C ALA A 463 23.85 3.80 -11.27
N LYS A 464 24.03 3.81 -12.59
CA LYS A 464 22.95 3.52 -13.54
C LYS A 464 22.35 2.14 -13.33
N ALA A 465 23.16 1.12 -13.18
CA ALA A 465 22.71 -0.24 -12.93
C ALA A 465 21.91 -0.30 -11.62
N TYR A 466 22.42 0.29 -10.55
CA TYR A 466 21.77 0.34 -9.24
C TYR A 466 20.36 0.97 -9.29
N TYR A 467 20.19 2.11 -9.96
CA TYR A 467 18.88 2.77 -10.04
C TYR A 467 17.92 2.03 -10.99
N LEU A 468 18.42 1.44 -12.07
CA LEU A 468 17.60 0.62 -12.95
C LEU A 468 17.18 -0.69 -12.29
N GLU A 469 18.06 -1.30 -11.48
CA GLU A 469 17.70 -2.44 -10.64
C GLU A 469 16.60 -2.09 -9.63
N ALA A 470 16.67 -0.92 -8.99
CA ALA A 470 15.63 -0.48 -8.07
C ALA A 470 14.27 -0.35 -8.77
N LEU A 471 14.23 0.27 -9.96
CA LEU A 471 13.02 0.35 -10.77
C LEU A 471 12.45 -1.04 -11.13
N ILE A 472 13.33 -1.94 -11.64
CA ILE A 472 12.92 -3.29 -12.02
C ILE A 472 12.47 -4.09 -10.80
N PHE A 473 13.13 -3.92 -9.65
CA PHE A 473 12.75 -4.59 -8.40
C PHE A 473 11.33 -4.19 -7.97
N ASP A 474 11.02 -2.90 -7.95
CA ASP A 474 9.67 -2.43 -7.57
C ASP A 474 8.61 -2.87 -8.58
N MET A 475 8.92 -2.84 -9.89
CA MET A 475 8.03 -3.40 -10.90
C MET A 475 7.82 -4.92 -10.72
N THR A 476 8.88 -5.70 -10.50
CA THR A 476 8.77 -7.15 -10.29
C THR A 476 8.05 -7.50 -9.00
N PHE A 477 8.28 -6.73 -7.94
CA PHE A 477 7.56 -6.90 -6.68
C PHE A 477 6.06 -6.64 -6.83
N SER A 478 5.70 -5.50 -7.43
CA SER A 478 4.29 -5.13 -7.62
C SER A 478 3.55 -6.09 -8.56
N LEU A 479 4.21 -6.58 -9.61
CA LEU A 479 3.60 -7.47 -10.59
C LEU A 479 3.66 -8.94 -10.15
N PHE A 480 4.87 -9.50 -10.02
CA PHE A 480 5.05 -10.93 -9.74
C PHE A 480 4.94 -11.25 -8.25
N GLY A 481 5.58 -10.47 -7.36
CA GLY A 481 5.50 -10.71 -5.93
C GLY A 481 4.07 -10.65 -5.41
N SER A 482 3.31 -9.64 -5.84
CA SER A 482 1.90 -9.50 -5.48
C SER A 482 1.02 -10.61 -6.08
N ALA A 483 1.32 -11.06 -7.31
CA ALA A 483 0.58 -12.16 -7.93
C ALA A 483 0.89 -13.51 -7.27
N GLN A 484 2.16 -13.78 -6.91
CA GLN A 484 2.54 -15.00 -6.16
C GLN A 484 1.78 -15.07 -4.84
N GLU A 485 1.78 -13.99 -4.07
CA GLU A 485 1.14 -13.91 -2.77
C GLU A 485 -0.38 -13.96 -2.89
N GLY A 486 -0.97 -13.22 -3.84
CA GLY A 486 -2.41 -13.29 -4.11
C GLY A 486 -2.86 -14.67 -4.56
N THR A 487 -2.05 -15.37 -5.38
CA THR A 487 -2.30 -16.76 -5.80
C THR A 487 -2.23 -17.71 -4.60
N LEU A 488 -1.21 -17.57 -3.75
CA LEU A 488 -1.08 -18.39 -2.54
C LEU A 488 -2.27 -18.18 -1.62
N GLU A 489 -2.62 -16.95 -1.33
CA GLU A 489 -3.68 -16.64 -0.39
C GLU A 489 -5.05 -17.14 -0.88
N GLN A 490 -5.38 -16.91 -2.17
CA GLN A 490 -6.61 -17.43 -2.76
C GLN A 490 -6.64 -18.96 -2.74
N ALA A 491 -5.51 -19.63 -3.02
CA ALA A 491 -5.40 -21.08 -2.97
C ALA A 491 -5.50 -21.64 -1.53
N ILE A 492 -5.05 -20.90 -0.52
CA ILE A 492 -5.24 -21.24 0.89
C ILE A 492 -6.75 -21.23 1.22
N TYR A 493 -7.49 -20.17 0.85
CA TYR A 493 -8.95 -20.12 1.06
C TYR A 493 -9.64 -21.31 0.39
N ASP A 494 -9.36 -21.58 -0.87
CA ASP A 494 -9.95 -22.70 -1.62
C ASP A 494 -9.58 -24.07 -1.02
N GLY A 495 -8.36 -24.23 -0.57
CA GLY A 495 -7.85 -25.44 0.05
C GLY A 495 -8.46 -25.73 1.41
N VAL A 496 -8.59 -24.69 2.24
CA VAL A 496 -9.21 -24.79 3.59
C VAL A 496 -10.69 -25.12 3.49
N ILE A 497 -11.42 -24.42 2.60
CA ILE A 497 -12.85 -24.66 2.38
C ILE A 497 -13.09 -26.09 1.86
N ALA A 498 -12.21 -26.58 0.99
CA ALA A 498 -12.28 -27.94 0.44
C ALA A 498 -11.70 -29.03 1.36
N GLY A 499 -11.20 -28.67 2.56
CA GLY A 499 -10.60 -29.60 3.53
C GLY A 499 -9.25 -30.18 3.11
N ARG A 500 -8.57 -29.56 2.12
CA ARG A 500 -7.24 -30.02 1.64
C ARG A 500 -6.07 -29.38 2.38
N ILE A 501 -6.29 -28.24 3.03
CA ILE A 501 -5.27 -27.51 3.79
C ILE A 501 -5.73 -27.42 5.25
N ASN A 502 -4.96 -28.05 6.15
CA ASN A 502 -5.33 -28.21 7.55
C ASN A 502 -4.22 -27.91 8.55
N ASN A 503 -2.97 -27.84 8.11
CA ASN A 503 -1.79 -27.72 8.96
C ASN A 503 -0.63 -27.02 8.24
N ALA A 504 0.49 -26.82 8.96
CA ALA A 504 1.68 -26.15 8.43
C ALA A 504 2.30 -26.88 7.24
N ALA A 505 2.34 -28.21 7.24
CA ALA A 505 2.93 -28.99 6.15
C ALA A 505 2.15 -28.81 4.83
N ASP A 506 0.82 -28.73 4.89
CA ASP A 506 -0.02 -28.46 3.72
C ASP A 506 0.28 -27.05 3.16
N LEU A 507 0.47 -26.05 4.04
CA LEU A 507 0.85 -24.68 3.67
C LEU A 507 2.25 -24.60 3.07
N ASP A 508 3.22 -25.34 3.61
CA ASP A 508 4.58 -25.43 3.09
C ASP A 508 4.58 -26.03 1.68
N ALA A 509 3.86 -27.13 1.48
CA ALA A 509 3.76 -27.78 0.18
C ALA A 509 3.11 -26.87 -0.87
N LEU A 510 2.02 -26.18 -0.51
CA LEU A 510 1.35 -25.23 -1.38
C LEU A 510 2.27 -24.06 -1.73
N SER A 511 2.91 -23.45 -0.73
CA SER A 511 3.82 -22.31 -0.91
C SER A 511 4.95 -22.68 -1.86
N LEU A 512 5.61 -23.80 -1.61
CA LEU A 512 6.72 -24.26 -2.46
C LEU A 512 6.25 -24.51 -3.90
N SER A 513 5.06 -25.11 -4.07
CA SER A 513 4.48 -25.37 -5.39
C SER A 513 4.25 -24.10 -6.20
N ILE A 514 3.77 -23.03 -5.55
CA ILE A 514 3.50 -21.75 -6.20
C ILE A 514 4.80 -21.02 -6.50
N TRP A 515 5.70 -20.88 -5.51
CA TRP A 515 6.96 -20.17 -5.72
C TRP A 515 7.82 -20.80 -6.81
N ASN A 516 7.86 -22.13 -6.93
CA ASN A 516 8.57 -22.84 -8.02
C ASN A 516 8.06 -22.50 -9.42
N LYS A 517 6.79 -22.08 -9.56
CA LYS A 517 6.29 -21.63 -10.86
C LYS A 517 6.94 -20.32 -11.30
N TYR A 518 7.19 -19.42 -10.36
CA TYR A 518 7.64 -18.04 -10.62
C TYR A 518 9.15 -17.86 -10.50
N GLU A 519 9.83 -18.61 -9.60
CA GLU A 519 11.20 -18.33 -9.21
C GLU A 519 12.13 -19.52 -9.41
N ILE A 520 13.44 -19.24 -9.52
CA ILE A 520 14.47 -20.27 -9.63
C ILE A 520 14.96 -20.77 -8.26
N TRP A 521 14.77 -19.97 -7.19
CA TRP A 521 15.37 -20.22 -5.89
C TRP A 521 14.73 -21.35 -5.09
N PRO A 522 13.40 -21.52 -5.04
CA PRO A 522 12.79 -22.52 -4.16
C PRO A 522 13.19 -23.95 -4.44
N ALA A 523 13.52 -24.27 -5.70
CA ALA A 523 14.06 -25.57 -6.07
C ALA A 523 15.48 -25.83 -5.51
N LEU A 524 16.22 -24.77 -5.18
CA LEU A 524 17.59 -24.81 -4.65
C LEU A 524 17.63 -24.56 -3.14
N GLU A 525 16.56 -24.01 -2.58
CA GLU A 525 16.45 -23.47 -1.22
C GLU A 525 15.11 -23.93 -0.61
N PRO A 526 14.98 -25.22 -0.25
CA PRO A 526 13.72 -25.80 0.21
C PRO A 526 13.19 -25.17 1.51
N GLU A 527 14.04 -24.49 2.29
CA GLU A 527 13.65 -23.72 3.47
C GLU A 527 12.65 -22.60 3.14
N MET A 528 12.60 -22.17 1.87
CA MET A 528 11.60 -21.22 1.39
C MET A 528 10.16 -21.77 1.43
N ALA A 529 9.96 -23.05 1.70
CA ALA A 529 8.62 -23.60 1.95
C ALA A 529 7.86 -22.82 3.03
N HIS A 530 8.57 -22.31 4.03
CA HIS A 530 7.97 -21.54 5.13
C HIS A 530 7.68 -20.07 4.80
N ILE A 531 7.76 -19.64 3.53
CA ILE A 531 7.60 -18.22 3.15
C ILE A 531 6.24 -17.63 3.56
N TRP A 532 5.19 -18.44 3.58
CA TRP A 532 3.85 -18.04 4.02
C TRP A 532 3.84 -17.50 5.46
N THR A 533 4.74 -17.99 6.35
CA THR A 533 4.84 -17.51 7.74
C THR A 533 5.26 -16.05 7.84
N THR A 534 5.91 -15.53 6.80
CA THR A 534 6.40 -14.14 6.75
C THR A 534 5.36 -13.15 6.23
N LYS A 535 4.20 -13.65 5.76
CA LYS A 535 3.18 -12.88 5.06
C LYS A 535 2.16 -12.31 6.05
N SER A 536 2.58 -11.28 6.79
CA SER A 536 1.76 -10.66 7.85
C SER A 536 0.41 -10.14 7.37
N LEU A 537 0.34 -9.63 6.12
CA LEU A 537 -0.91 -9.12 5.54
C LEU A 537 -1.99 -10.19 5.39
N MET A 538 -1.62 -11.47 5.18
CA MET A 538 -2.62 -12.55 5.15
C MET A 538 -3.36 -12.73 6.48
N VAL A 539 -2.81 -12.21 7.58
CA VAL A 539 -3.45 -12.24 8.92
C VAL A 539 -4.05 -10.88 9.28
N GLN A 540 -3.39 -9.78 8.92
CA GLN A 540 -3.77 -8.42 9.27
C GLN A 540 -4.90 -7.87 8.39
N ASP A 541 -4.74 -7.97 7.07
CA ASP A 541 -5.68 -7.50 6.04
C ASP A 541 -5.72 -8.50 4.89
N PRO A 542 -6.48 -9.58 5.05
CA PRO A 542 -6.52 -10.69 4.09
C PRO A 542 -6.77 -10.25 2.65
N LEU A 543 -6.09 -10.92 1.71
CA LEU A 543 -6.19 -10.70 0.26
C LEU A 543 -5.78 -9.28 -0.17
N TYR A 544 -4.99 -8.57 0.66
CA TYR A 544 -4.59 -7.18 0.40
C TYR A 544 -3.66 -7.04 -0.82
N LEU A 545 -2.79 -8.00 -1.07
CA LEU A 545 -1.74 -7.90 -2.10
C LEU A 545 -2.29 -7.74 -3.53
N VAL A 546 -3.54 -8.11 -3.75
CA VAL A 546 -4.24 -7.83 -5.03
C VAL A 546 -4.30 -6.33 -5.31
N ASN A 547 -4.38 -5.47 -4.30
CA ASN A 547 -4.30 -4.02 -4.50
C ASN A 547 -2.97 -3.62 -5.13
N TYR A 548 -1.84 -4.17 -4.67
CA TYR A 548 -0.52 -3.85 -5.24
C TYR A 548 -0.33 -4.44 -6.64
N LEU A 549 -0.95 -5.59 -6.95
CA LEU A 549 -0.96 -6.11 -8.32
C LEU A 549 -1.62 -5.12 -9.28
N TYR A 550 -2.85 -4.70 -9.00
CA TYR A 550 -3.56 -3.75 -9.86
C TYR A 550 -2.91 -2.37 -9.86
N ALA A 551 -2.38 -1.92 -8.74
CA ALA A 551 -1.60 -0.69 -8.65
C ALA A 551 -0.34 -0.74 -9.52
N GLY A 552 0.42 -1.83 -9.45
CA GLY A 552 1.63 -2.04 -10.24
C GLY A 552 1.35 -2.09 -11.74
N LEU A 553 0.30 -2.81 -12.15
CA LEU A 553 -0.15 -2.87 -13.55
C LEU A 553 -0.50 -1.46 -14.07
N LEU A 554 -1.32 -0.73 -13.32
CA LEU A 554 -1.75 0.61 -13.69
C LEU A 554 -0.57 1.61 -13.68
N ALA A 555 0.27 1.60 -12.65
CA ALA A 555 1.44 2.46 -12.55
C ALA A 555 2.45 2.20 -13.67
N THR A 556 2.70 0.94 -14.02
CA THR A 556 3.59 0.56 -15.14
C THR A 556 3.05 1.10 -16.46
N LYS A 557 1.74 0.98 -16.71
CA LYS A 557 1.12 1.53 -17.91
C LYS A 557 1.16 3.05 -17.93
N MET A 558 0.87 3.72 -16.83
CA MET A 558 0.97 5.18 -16.71
C MET A 558 2.42 5.66 -16.92
N PHE A 559 3.41 4.94 -16.36
CA PHE A 559 4.81 5.26 -16.55
C PHE A 559 5.22 5.23 -18.04
N ASP A 560 4.76 4.23 -18.79
CA ASP A 560 4.96 4.16 -20.23
C ASP A 560 4.32 5.35 -20.98
N MET A 561 3.08 5.68 -20.62
CA MET A 561 2.36 6.82 -21.22
C MET A 561 3.08 8.14 -20.95
N VAL A 562 3.58 8.36 -19.74
CA VAL A 562 4.38 9.56 -19.40
C VAL A 562 5.61 9.67 -20.27
N LYS A 563 6.27 8.55 -20.58
CA LYS A 563 7.49 8.55 -21.40
C LYS A 563 7.21 8.84 -22.89
N HIS A 564 6.06 8.41 -23.41
CA HIS A 564 5.72 8.53 -24.83
C HIS A 564 4.92 9.79 -25.19
N ASP A 565 4.03 10.24 -24.29
CA ASP A 565 3.17 11.42 -24.48
C ASP A 565 3.01 12.21 -23.19
N PRO A 566 4.07 12.88 -22.69
CA PRO A 566 3.99 13.61 -21.42
C PRO A 566 2.92 14.72 -21.42
N ALA A 567 2.75 15.45 -22.51
CA ALA A 567 1.81 16.56 -22.59
C ALA A 567 0.34 16.09 -22.55
N GLY A 568 0.01 15.05 -23.31
CA GLY A 568 -1.32 14.45 -23.28
C GLY A 568 -1.60 13.75 -21.94
N PHE A 569 -0.58 13.11 -21.35
CA PHE A 569 -0.69 12.49 -20.05
C PHE A 569 -1.01 13.51 -18.96
N GLN A 570 -0.26 14.61 -18.86
CA GLN A 570 -0.44 15.66 -17.85
C GLN A 570 -1.89 16.12 -17.75
N LYS A 571 -2.51 16.43 -18.90
CA LYS A 571 -3.88 16.92 -18.94
C LYS A 571 -4.89 15.89 -18.42
N ARG A 572 -4.77 14.62 -18.87
CA ARG A 572 -5.65 13.53 -18.46
C ARG A 572 -5.45 13.16 -16.99
N TYR A 573 -4.18 13.14 -16.55
CA TYR A 573 -3.82 12.78 -15.18
C TYR A 573 -4.30 13.83 -14.16
N ALA A 574 -4.10 15.12 -14.46
CA ALA A 574 -4.61 16.21 -13.61
C ALA A 574 -6.15 16.16 -13.50
N SER A 575 -6.85 15.84 -14.59
CA SER A 575 -8.32 15.66 -14.57
C SER A 575 -8.71 14.46 -13.70
N LEU A 576 -8.04 13.32 -13.83
CA LEU A 576 -8.30 12.12 -13.02
C LEU A 576 -8.11 12.38 -11.52
N LEU A 577 -7.02 13.03 -11.14
CA LEU A 577 -6.71 13.30 -9.74
C LEU A 577 -7.65 14.33 -9.09
N ARG A 578 -8.18 15.30 -9.86
CA ARG A 578 -9.09 16.35 -9.35
C ARG A 578 -10.54 15.88 -9.22
N ASN A 579 -10.91 14.81 -9.90
CA ASN A 579 -12.29 14.34 -9.92
C ASN A 579 -12.69 13.48 -8.71
N GLY A 580 -11.73 12.86 -8.02
CA GLY A 580 -12.05 11.85 -7.01
C GLY A 580 -12.69 10.59 -7.60
N PHE A 581 -13.47 9.88 -6.77
CA PHE A 581 -14.05 8.57 -7.12
C PHE A 581 -15.57 8.64 -7.26
N TYR A 582 -16.05 9.56 -8.09
CA TYR A 582 -17.49 9.81 -8.30
C TYR A 582 -18.15 8.87 -9.33
N ALA A 583 -17.41 7.91 -9.86
CA ALA A 583 -17.87 6.90 -10.81
C ALA A 583 -17.14 5.57 -10.57
N PRO A 584 -17.63 4.45 -11.11
CA PRO A 584 -16.93 3.17 -11.04
C PRO A 584 -15.51 3.26 -11.60
N PRO A 585 -14.53 2.53 -11.01
CA PRO A 585 -13.13 2.55 -11.47
C PRO A 585 -12.96 2.31 -12.97
N ALA A 586 -13.72 1.39 -13.55
CA ALA A 586 -13.67 1.09 -14.99
C ALA A 586 -14.04 2.31 -15.84
N GLU A 587 -15.00 3.13 -15.39
CA GLU A 587 -15.41 4.35 -16.11
C GLU A 587 -14.36 5.46 -15.96
N LEU A 588 -13.81 5.64 -14.76
CA LEU A 588 -12.73 6.59 -14.51
C LEU A 588 -11.51 6.27 -15.38
N LEU A 589 -11.12 5.00 -15.44
CA LEU A 589 -10.01 4.55 -16.25
C LEU A 589 -10.29 4.62 -17.75
N ARG A 590 -11.49 4.28 -18.21
CA ARG A 590 -11.89 4.47 -19.62
C ARG A 590 -11.77 5.94 -20.03
N THR A 591 -12.22 6.85 -19.19
CA THR A 591 -12.08 8.29 -19.42
C THR A 591 -10.61 8.71 -19.47
N PHE A 592 -9.79 8.21 -18.55
CA PHE A 592 -8.36 8.50 -18.49
C PHE A 592 -7.59 7.96 -19.71
N PHE A 593 -7.83 6.70 -20.09
CA PHE A 593 -7.17 6.07 -21.25
C PHE A 593 -7.75 6.52 -22.58
N GLY A 594 -8.97 7.10 -22.60
CA GLY A 594 -9.72 7.44 -23.81
C GLY A 594 -10.29 6.20 -24.53
N ARG A 595 -10.25 5.03 -23.93
CA ARG A 595 -10.77 3.75 -24.43
C ARG A 595 -10.88 2.74 -23.29
N ASP A 596 -11.62 1.67 -23.54
CA ASP A 596 -11.52 0.50 -22.67
C ASP A 596 -10.15 -0.16 -22.80
N LEU A 597 -9.59 -0.56 -21.68
CA LEU A 597 -8.34 -1.29 -21.61
C LEU A 597 -8.61 -2.66 -20.98
N PRO A 598 -8.73 -3.73 -21.80
CA PRO A 598 -8.92 -5.08 -21.29
C PRO A 598 -7.79 -5.46 -20.32
N GLN A 599 -8.13 -6.18 -19.26
CA GLN A 599 -7.17 -6.56 -18.21
C GLN A 599 -6.00 -7.40 -18.75
N GLU A 600 -6.27 -8.34 -19.66
CA GLU A 600 -5.23 -9.14 -20.32
C GLU A 600 -4.24 -8.24 -21.07
N GLN A 601 -4.74 -7.26 -21.82
CA GLN A 601 -3.87 -6.28 -22.51
C GLN A 601 -3.07 -5.45 -21.51
N LEU A 602 -3.65 -5.06 -20.37
CA LEU A 602 -2.92 -4.30 -19.34
C LEU A 602 -1.77 -5.15 -18.76
N VAL A 603 -1.98 -6.45 -18.54
CA VAL A 603 -0.93 -7.38 -18.10
C VAL A 603 0.17 -7.49 -19.16
N ASP A 604 -0.19 -7.80 -20.41
CA ASP A 604 0.78 -7.97 -21.50
C ASP A 604 1.61 -6.71 -21.75
N ASP A 605 0.96 -5.54 -21.79
CA ASP A 605 1.64 -4.24 -21.92
C ASP A 605 2.64 -4.03 -20.78
N SER A 606 2.24 -4.31 -19.53
CA SER A 606 3.10 -4.14 -18.35
C SER A 606 4.30 -5.09 -18.38
N MET A 607 4.10 -6.34 -18.81
CA MET A 607 5.19 -7.31 -18.95
C MET A 607 6.15 -6.93 -20.07
N GLY A 608 5.66 -6.39 -21.18
CA GLY A 608 6.49 -5.86 -22.27
C GLY A 608 7.37 -4.69 -21.82
N ILE A 609 6.82 -3.77 -21.03
CA ILE A 609 7.54 -2.63 -20.45
C ILE A 609 8.65 -3.12 -19.50
N LEU A 610 8.32 -4.05 -18.59
CA LEU A 610 9.29 -4.65 -17.67
C LEU A 610 10.40 -5.38 -18.44
N GLN A 611 10.07 -6.17 -19.47
CA GLN A 611 11.02 -6.87 -20.31
C GLN A 611 12.04 -5.92 -20.96
N ALA A 612 11.57 -4.78 -21.47
CA ALA A 612 12.45 -3.76 -22.07
C ALA A 612 13.44 -3.18 -21.03
N ARG A 613 13.01 -3.00 -19.78
CA ARG A 613 13.89 -2.55 -18.69
C ARG A 613 14.93 -3.61 -18.32
N ILE A 614 14.54 -4.87 -18.24
CA ILE A 614 15.46 -6.00 -17.99
C ILE A 614 16.51 -6.09 -19.11
N GLN A 615 16.12 -5.91 -20.37
CA GLN A 615 17.07 -5.88 -21.49
C GLN A 615 18.06 -4.72 -21.38
N SER A 616 17.59 -3.55 -20.95
CA SER A 616 18.45 -2.39 -20.70
C SER A 616 19.47 -2.67 -19.58
N LEU A 617 19.02 -3.34 -18.50
CA LEU A 617 19.88 -3.75 -17.40
C LEU A 617 20.94 -4.77 -17.85
N ALA A 618 20.56 -5.75 -18.65
CA ALA A 618 21.50 -6.73 -19.20
C ALA A 618 22.62 -6.06 -20.04
N ALA A 619 22.27 -5.03 -20.80
CA ALA A 619 23.25 -4.26 -21.56
C ALA A 619 24.19 -3.43 -20.64
N LEU A 620 23.71 -2.95 -19.50
CA LEU A 620 24.54 -2.28 -18.50
C LEU A 620 25.47 -3.23 -17.77
N TYR A 621 24.99 -4.40 -17.35
CA TYR A 621 25.82 -5.39 -16.68
C TYR A 621 27.00 -5.81 -17.55
N LYS A 622 26.79 -6.07 -18.85
CA LYS A 622 27.90 -6.36 -19.79
C LYS A 622 28.97 -5.27 -19.79
N LYS A 623 28.61 -4.01 -19.60
CA LYS A 623 29.58 -2.87 -19.55
C LYS A 623 30.28 -2.77 -18.20
N VAL A 624 29.60 -3.14 -17.13
CA VAL A 624 30.14 -3.12 -15.76
C VAL A 624 31.08 -4.31 -15.58
N ASP A 625 30.66 -5.51 -15.98
CA ASP A 625 31.40 -6.76 -15.82
C ASP A 625 32.67 -6.81 -16.68
N ALA A 626 32.64 -6.24 -17.89
CA ALA A 626 33.80 -6.16 -18.77
C ALA A 626 34.98 -5.31 -18.23
N LYS A 627 34.76 -4.57 -17.15
CA LYS A 627 35.76 -3.71 -16.49
C LYS A 627 36.38 -4.36 -15.24
N HIS A 628 35.93 -5.55 -14.90
CA HIS A 628 36.41 -6.41 -13.81
C HIS A 628 37.12 -7.66 -14.37
#